data_a3ff1b2e7fee9ca0f0c93ec547f3a2a1
#
_entry.id   a3ff1b2e7fee9ca0f0c93ec547f3a2a1
#
_cell.length_a   1.000
_cell.length_b   1.000
_cell.length_c   1.000
_cell.angle_alpha   90.00
_cell.angle_beta   90.00
_cell.angle_gamma   90.00
#
_symmetry.space_group_name_H-M   'P 1'
#
loop_
_entity.id
_entity.type
_entity.pdbx_description
1 polymer ?
#
loop_
_entity_poly.entity_id
_entity_poly.type
_entity_poly.pdbx_seq_one_letter_code
_entity_poly.pdbx_strand_id
1 'polypeptide(L)'
;MKDKNALKLFVRDNISLFLIILLTQVVFFGFLFYIKGIRFEETVYFSFLVFFVLVLFFLVRFYKIGRVYGKLLLKSELLNDYLIAEPRSRLEENYNLMIEEMIDNNNRREIMQKQDKKLQKVMVYRFVHQMKTPVSVLKLILEKHSEEGEYKKIGRNINALEYNLNQMLDVYRLEEFKNDFVSEKVMLKNVCKDCINGLKDYFIASQIYPKLDIDDDIYVYSDSKWLKLIIHQLLTNAIKYSDNGQSVTVRAKKEEDRVILSVIDEGIGIENADLRNIFELFYIGKNGRNNADSSGIGLYIVKRVTEYLGHKTEVESEVGKGTTVRIIF
;
A
#
# COMPACT_ATOMS: atom_id res chain seq x y z
N MET A 1 22.20 29.16 -4.19
CA MET A 1 22.54 28.18 -5.25
C MET A 1 21.43 28.03 -6.31
N LYS A 2 20.15 28.05 -5.95
CA LYS A 2 19.00 27.92 -6.89
C LYS A 2 18.92 29.05 -7.91
N ASP A 3 19.13 30.31 -7.48
CA ASP A 3 19.05 31.48 -8.38
C ASP A 3 20.15 31.50 -9.46
N LYS A 4 21.35 30.98 -9.15
CA LYS A 4 22.42 30.85 -10.15
C LYS A 4 22.09 29.90 -11.30
N ASN A 5 21.39 28.80 -11.00
CA ASN A 5 20.99 27.83 -12.01
C ASN A 5 19.82 28.35 -12.86
N ALA A 6 18.86 29.05 -12.24
CA ALA A 6 17.79 29.75 -12.97
C ALA A 6 18.31 30.79 -13.92
N LEU A 7 19.28 31.62 -13.47
CA LEU A 7 19.95 32.61 -14.32
C LEU A 7 20.71 31.95 -15.48
N LYS A 8 21.44 30.84 -15.21
CA LYS A 8 22.16 30.11 -16.26
C LYS A 8 21.20 29.54 -17.32
N LEU A 9 20.06 29.02 -16.92
CA LEU A 9 19.05 28.50 -17.84
C LEU A 9 18.44 29.64 -18.67
N PHE A 10 18.07 30.76 -18.04
CA PHE A 10 17.55 31.95 -18.70
C PHE A 10 18.53 32.51 -19.73
N VAL A 11 19.82 32.63 -19.39
CA VAL A 11 20.86 33.13 -20.31
C VAL A 11 20.98 32.17 -21.49
N ARG A 12 21.01 30.88 -21.27
CA ARG A 12 21.11 29.88 -22.35
C ARG A 12 19.94 29.97 -23.33
N ASP A 13 18.74 30.15 -22.85
CA ASP A 13 17.52 30.24 -23.68
C ASP A 13 17.46 31.56 -24.48
N ASN A 14 18.12 32.62 -24.00
CA ASN A 14 18.12 33.93 -24.66
C ASN A 14 19.43 34.26 -25.40
N ILE A 15 20.42 33.34 -25.46
CA ILE A 15 21.72 33.56 -26.05
C ILE A 15 21.64 33.87 -27.57
N SER A 16 20.72 33.21 -28.28
CA SER A 16 20.49 33.44 -29.71
C SER A 16 20.02 34.87 -29.99
N LEU A 17 19.10 35.37 -29.16
CA LEU A 17 18.59 36.74 -29.26
C LEU A 17 19.70 37.75 -28.98
N PHE A 18 20.56 37.51 -27.99
CA PHE A 18 21.72 38.33 -27.69
C PHE A 18 22.71 38.38 -28.87
N LEU A 19 23.01 37.21 -29.47
CA LEU A 19 23.91 37.10 -30.62
C LEU A 19 23.36 37.82 -31.87
N ILE A 20 22.05 37.72 -32.15
CA ILE A 20 21.42 38.40 -33.26
C ILE A 20 21.52 39.90 -33.08
N ILE A 21 21.25 40.44 -31.88
CA ILE A 21 21.34 41.87 -31.62
C ILE A 21 22.79 42.37 -31.75
N LEU A 22 23.76 41.61 -31.25
CA LEU A 22 25.17 41.92 -31.36
C LEU A 22 25.63 41.93 -32.83
N LEU A 23 25.19 40.93 -33.63
CA LEU A 23 25.48 40.88 -35.06
C LEU A 23 24.87 42.08 -35.80
N THR A 24 23.61 42.44 -35.51
CA THR A 24 22.97 43.61 -36.14
C THR A 24 23.68 44.90 -35.78
N GLN A 25 24.24 45.05 -34.58
CA GLN A 25 25.08 46.19 -34.21
C GLN A 25 26.35 46.23 -35.03
N VAL A 26 27.08 45.14 -35.15
CA VAL A 26 28.33 45.06 -35.91
C VAL A 26 28.08 45.44 -37.37
N VAL A 27 27.04 44.92 -38.00
CA VAL A 27 26.65 45.22 -39.37
C VAL A 27 26.26 46.69 -39.53
N PHE A 28 25.44 47.25 -38.63
CA PHE A 28 24.96 48.61 -38.66
C PHE A 28 26.13 49.64 -38.53
N PHE A 29 26.99 49.44 -37.56
CA PHE A 29 28.13 50.35 -37.36
C PHE A 29 29.17 50.16 -38.43
N GLY A 30 29.41 48.99 -38.97
CA GLY A 30 30.27 48.75 -40.13
C GLY A 30 29.76 49.49 -41.37
N PHE A 31 28.44 49.46 -41.59
CA PHE A 31 27.82 50.19 -42.70
C PHE A 31 27.93 51.74 -42.53
N LEU A 32 27.70 52.25 -41.31
CA LEU A 32 27.86 53.70 -41.03
C LEU A 32 29.29 54.17 -41.16
N PHE A 33 30.26 53.36 -40.73
CA PHE A 33 31.69 53.68 -40.94
C PHE A 33 32.05 53.76 -42.41
N TYR A 34 31.52 52.83 -43.24
CA TYR A 34 31.77 52.83 -44.68
C TYR A 34 31.18 54.06 -45.41
N ILE A 35 29.95 54.49 -45.07
CA ILE A 35 29.25 55.56 -45.77
C ILE A 35 29.65 56.96 -45.29
N LYS A 36 29.70 57.16 -43.94
CA LYS A 36 29.83 58.52 -43.37
C LYS A 36 31.19 58.82 -42.74
N GLY A 37 32.13 57.90 -42.72
CA GLY A 37 33.42 58.08 -42.06
C GLY A 37 33.31 58.46 -40.58
N ILE A 38 32.35 57.95 -39.87
CA ILE A 38 32.11 58.20 -38.43
C ILE A 38 33.40 57.96 -37.67
N ARG A 39 33.72 58.79 -36.66
CA ARG A 39 34.91 58.66 -35.84
C ARG A 39 34.76 57.40 -34.94
N PHE A 40 35.86 56.69 -34.75
CA PHE A 40 35.92 55.49 -33.96
C PHE A 40 35.35 55.71 -32.54
N GLU A 41 35.64 56.86 -31.92
CA GLU A 41 35.16 57.21 -30.59
C GLU A 41 33.63 57.29 -30.48
N GLU A 42 32.97 57.86 -31.49
CA GLU A 42 31.49 57.94 -31.55
C GLU A 42 30.86 56.56 -31.70
N THR A 43 31.47 55.69 -32.50
CA THR A 43 31.03 54.29 -32.67
C THR A 43 31.11 53.55 -31.35
N VAL A 44 32.18 53.67 -30.59
CA VAL A 44 32.37 53.05 -29.28
C VAL A 44 31.31 53.54 -28.28
N TYR A 45 31.08 54.89 -28.26
CA TYR A 45 30.06 55.46 -27.36
C TYR A 45 28.65 54.91 -27.66
N PHE A 46 28.22 54.88 -28.90
CA PHE A 46 26.92 54.38 -29.31
C PHE A 46 26.83 52.87 -29.05
N SER A 47 27.85 52.05 -29.28
CA SER A 47 27.89 50.63 -28.98
C SER A 47 27.73 50.36 -27.48
N PHE A 48 28.39 51.15 -26.63
CA PHE A 48 28.25 51.07 -25.19
C PHE A 48 26.83 51.42 -24.73
N LEU A 49 26.22 52.48 -25.31
CA LEU A 49 24.85 52.86 -25.00
C LEU A 49 23.85 51.73 -25.33
N VAL A 50 23.96 51.15 -26.52
CA VAL A 50 23.09 50.03 -26.92
C VAL A 50 23.32 48.78 -26.04
N PHE A 51 24.57 48.47 -25.70
CA PHE A 51 24.90 47.41 -24.78
C PHE A 51 24.27 47.64 -23.40
N PHE A 52 24.34 48.86 -22.87
CA PHE A 52 23.71 49.21 -21.60
C PHE A 52 22.19 49.01 -21.62
N VAL A 53 21.53 49.49 -22.71
CA VAL A 53 20.08 49.28 -22.87
C VAL A 53 19.73 47.80 -22.97
N LEU A 54 20.55 47.00 -23.64
CA LEU A 54 20.37 45.54 -23.72
C LEU A 54 20.48 44.86 -22.36
N VAL A 55 21.51 45.21 -21.60
CA VAL A 55 21.66 44.64 -20.22
C VAL A 55 20.44 44.98 -19.37
N LEU A 56 19.99 46.27 -19.42
CA LEU A 56 18.80 46.70 -18.70
C LEU A 56 17.55 45.91 -19.14
N PHE A 57 17.37 45.73 -20.47
CA PHE A 57 16.26 44.91 -21.01
C PHE A 57 16.28 43.47 -20.47
N PHE A 58 17.46 42.81 -20.49
CA PHE A 58 17.58 41.44 -19.97
C PHE A 58 17.37 41.35 -18.46
N LEU A 59 17.81 42.36 -17.69
CA LEU A 59 17.54 42.42 -16.25
C LEU A 59 16.04 42.53 -15.94
N VAL A 60 15.34 43.42 -16.64
CA VAL A 60 13.88 43.56 -16.49
C VAL A 60 13.16 42.31 -16.94
N ARG A 61 13.59 41.69 -18.02
CA ARG A 61 13.01 40.41 -18.50
C ARG A 61 13.24 39.30 -17.50
N PHE A 62 14.45 39.15 -16.96
CA PHE A 62 14.74 38.15 -15.92
C PHE A 62 13.92 38.40 -14.64
N TYR A 63 13.77 39.67 -14.25
CA TYR A 63 12.90 40.01 -13.09
C TYR A 63 11.45 39.56 -13.29
N LYS A 64 10.92 39.63 -14.51
CA LYS A 64 9.53 39.27 -14.85
C LYS A 64 9.29 37.75 -14.97
N ILE A 65 10.29 36.97 -15.40
CA ILE A 65 10.07 35.55 -15.73
C ILE A 65 11.07 34.61 -15.06
N GLY A 66 12.08 35.13 -14.37
CA GLY A 66 13.15 34.31 -13.77
C GLY A 66 12.66 33.32 -12.73
N ARG A 67 11.53 33.60 -12.03
CA ARG A 67 10.92 32.71 -11.05
C ARG A 67 10.37 31.43 -11.69
N VAL A 68 9.88 31.49 -12.94
CA VAL A 68 9.45 30.30 -13.68
C VAL A 68 10.63 29.35 -13.87
N TYR A 69 11.80 29.86 -14.28
CA TYR A 69 13.03 29.06 -14.41
C TYR A 69 13.46 28.43 -13.07
N GLY A 70 13.28 29.17 -11.97
CA GLY A 70 13.54 28.65 -10.63
C GLY A 70 12.60 27.49 -10.24
N LYS A 71 11.32 27.59 -10.60
CA LYS A 71 10.31 26.55 -10.35
C LYS A 71 10.51 25.31 -11.22
N LEU A 72 10.91 25.49 -12.51
CA LEU A 72 11.24 24.37 -13.40
C LEU A 72 12.43 23.52 -12.92
N LEU A 73 13.33 24.10 -12.15
CA LEU A 73 14.47 23.39 -11.55
C LEU A 73 14.18 22.82 -10.16
N LEU A 74 12.97 23.04 -9.63
CA LEU A 74 12.54 22.52 -8.34
C LEU A 74 12.29 21.01 -8.47
N LYS A 75 12.77 20.23 -7.49
CA LYS A 75 12.42 18.83 -7.30
C LYS A 75 11.62 18.73 -6.02
N SER A 76 10.31 18.75 -6.12
CA SER A 76 9.39 18.57 -4.99
C SER A 76 8.34 17.52 -5.33
N GLU A 77 7.92 16.76 -4.35
CA GLU A 77 6.81 15.80 -4.46
C GLU A 77 5.45 16.53 -4.38
N LEU A 78 5.42 17.73 -3.80
CA LEU A 78 4.20 18.51 -3.63
C LEU A 78 4.01 19.46 -4.81
N LEU A 79 2.93 19.30 -5.58
CA LEU A 79 2.59 20.17 -6.71
C LEU A 79 2.40 21.63 -6.28
N ASN A 80 1.91 21.89 -5.07
CA ASN A 80 1.72 23.23 -4.53
C ASN A 80 3.04 24.03 -4.43
N ASP A 81 4.17 23.36 -4.26
CA ASP A 81 5.48 24.01 -4.18
C ASP A 81 5.89 24.67 -5.53
N TYR A 82 5.26 24.27 -6.64
CA TYR A 82 5.52 24.82 -7.96
C TYR A 82 4.79 26.12 -8.21
N LEU A 83 3.77 26.46 -7.44
CA LEU A 83 3.05 27.74 -7.58
C LEU A 83 3.94 28.94 -7.28
N ILE A 84 3.76 30.01 -8.04
CA ILE A 84 4.45 31.29 -7.86
C ILE A 84 3.50 32.23 -7.12
N ALA A 85 3.90 32.64 -5.91
CA ALA A 85 3.17 33.66 -5.16
C ALA A 85 3.30 35.03 -5.88
N GLU A 86 2.17 35.76 -6.01
CA GLU A 86 2.11 37.08 -6.62
C GLU A 86 2.77 37.15 -7.98
N PRO A 87 2.16 36.62 -9.05
CA PRO A 87 2.74 36.62 -10.40
C PRO A 87 3.00 38.03 -10.91
N ARG A 88 4.17 38.27 -11.53
CA ARG A 88 4.65 39.57 -12.04
C ARG A 88 4.46 39.74 -13.52
N SER A 89 4.05 38.70 -14.21
CA SER A 89 3.89 38.71 -15.67
C SER A 89 2.80 37.72 -16.09
N ARG A 90 2.23 37.94 -17.29
CA ARG A 90 1.27 37.02 -17.90
C ARG A 90 1.81 35.57 -18.03
N LEU A 91 3.14 35.46 -18.23
CA LEU A 91 3.76 34.13 -18.29
C LEU A 91 3.69 33.40 -16.95
N GLU A 92 3.93 34.10 -15.83
CA GLU A 92 3.82 33.54 -14.50
C GLU A 92 2.37 33.23 -14.13
N GLU A 93 1.42 34.07 -14.56
CA GLU A 93 -0.03 33.79 -14.41
C GLU A 93 -0.44 32.51 -15.16
N ASN A 94 -0.09 32.42 -16.45
CA ASN A 94 -0.40 31.23 -17.26
C ASN A 94 0.31 29.97 -16.75
N TYR A 95 1.53 30.12 -16.24
CA TYR A 95 2.24 29.02 -15.57
C TYR A 95 1.49 28.54 -14.34
N ASN A 96 1.02 29.46 -13.47
CA ASN A 96 0.23 29.09 -12.30
C ASN A 96 -1.09 28.41 -12.71
N LEU A 97 -1.82 28.93 -13.70
CA LEU A 97 -3.06 28.30 -14.21
C LEU A 97 -2.80 26.85 -14.67
N MET A 98 -1.69 26.60 -15.37
CA MET A 98 -1.32 25.25 -15.79
C MET A 98 -1.04 24.34 -14.58
N ILE A 99 -0.34 24.83 -13.56
CA ILE A 99 -0.07 24.05 -12.35
C ILE A 99 -1.35 23.79 -11.55
N GLU A 100 -2.23 24.77 -11.40
CA GLU A 100 -3.54 24.62 -10.76
C GLU A 100 -4.40 23.58 -11.48
N GLU A 101 -4.43 23.61 -12.80
CA GLU A 101 -5.13 22.58 -13.59
C GLU A 101 -4.54 21.18 -13.38
N MET A 102 -3.22 21.05 -13.27
CA MET A 102 -2.56 19.80 -12.94
C MET A 102 -2.94 19.30 -11.54
N ILE A 103 -2.98 20.21 -10.54
CA ILE A 103 -3.40 19.91 -9.18
C ILE A 103 -4.84 19.40 -9.16
N ASP A 104 -5.75 20.12 -9.82
CA ASP A 104 -7.17 19.75 -9.89
C ASP A 104 -7.38 18.41 -10.58
N ASN A 105 -6.70 18.17 -11.69
CA ASN A 105 -6.76 16.90 -12.39
C ASN A 105 -6.23 15.74 -11.54
N ASN A 106 -5.14 15.96 -10.78
CA ASN A 106 -4.60 14.96 -9.87
C ASN A 106 -5.60 14.66 -8.73
N ASN A 107 -6.16 15.71 -8.11
CA ASN A 107 -7.17 15.57 -7.05
C ASN A 107 -8.42 14.85 -7.55
N ARG A 108 -8.93 15.18 -8.74
CA ARG A 108 -10.06 14.48 -9.37
C ARG A 108 -9.76 13.00 -9.60
N ARG A 109 -8.55 12.67 -10.09
CA ARG A 109 -8.14 11.27 -10.29
C ARG A 109 -8.10 10.50 -8.97
N GLU A 110 -7.55 11.11 -7.91
CA GLU A 110 -7.54 10.49 -6.58
C GLU A 110 -8.95 10.22 -6.04
N ILE A 111 -9.86 11.21 -6.19
CA ILE A 111 -11.25 11.06 -5.77
C ILE A 111 -11.94 9.94 -6.55
N MET A 112 -11.78 9.91 -7.87
CA MET A 112 -12.33 8.84 -8.71
C MET A 112 -11.81 7.47 -8.32
N GLN A 113 -10.49 7.33 -8.14
CA GLN A 113 -9.88 6.06 -7.70
C GLN A 113 -10.41 5.60 -6.33
N LYS A 114 -10.60 6.53 -5.38
CA LYS A 114 -11.20 6.22 -4.07
C LYS A 114 -12.66 5.78 -4.21
N GLN A 115 -13.44 6.43 -5.09
CA GLN A 115 -14.83 6.06 -5.38
C GLN A 115 -14.93 4.68 -6.05
N ASP A 116 -14.10 4.41 -7.06
CA ASP A 116 -14.05 3.12 -7.74
C ASP A 116 -13.69 1.98 -6.80
N LYS A 117 -12.69 2.16 -5.95
CA LYS A 117 -12.33 1.19 -4.90
C LYS A 117 -13.49 0.94 -3.94
N LYS A 118 -14.18 2.01 -3.51
CA LYS A 118 -15.37 1.88 -2.64
C LYS A 118 -16.50 1.13 -3.33
N LEU A 119 -16.75 1.42 -4.61
CA LEU A 119 -17.77 0.73 -5.39
C LEU A 119 -17.46 -0.76 -5.57
N GLN A 120 -16.23 -1.08 -5.96
CA GLN A 120 -15.76 -2.48 -6.06
C GLN A 120 -15.97 -3.23 -4.75
N LYS A 121 -15.65 -2.60 -3.62
CA LYS A 121 -15.84 -3.16 -2.28
C LYS A 121 -17.31 -3.47 -2.01
N VAL A 122 -18.21 -2.52 -2.24
CA VAL A 122 -19.65 -2.71 -2.06
C VAL A 122 -20.20 -3.82 -2.96
N MET A 123 -19.72 -3.90 -4.20
CA MET A 123 -20.12 -4.96 -5.14
C MET A 123 -19.71 -6.36 -4.64
N VAL A 124 -18.44 -6.50 -4.20
CA VAL A 124 -17.95 -7.78 -3.67
C VAL A 124 -18.71 -8.18 -2.41
N TYR A 125 -18.92 -7.23 -1.48
CA TYR A 125 -19.71 -7.49 -0.27
C TYR A 125 -21.13 -7.99 -0.60
N ARG A 126 -21.82 -7.31 -1.52
CA ARG A 126 -23.16 -7.73 -1.98
C ARG A 126 -23.13 -9.10 -2.65
N PHE A 127 -22.14 -9.33 -3.51
CA PHE A 127 -21.99 -10.61 -4.20
C PHE A 127 -21.81 -11.77 -3.22
N VAL A 128 -20.88 -11.61 -2.25
CA VAL A 128 -20.66 -12.63 -1.23
C VAL A 128 -21.90 -12.85 -0.37
N HIS A 129 -22.60 -11.77 0.00
CA HIS A 129 -23.85 -11.89 0.75
C HIS A 129 -24.93 -12.64 -0.03
N GLN A 130 -25.06 -12.38 -1.34
CA GLN A 130 -26.00 -13.10 -2.22
C GLN A 130 -25.61 -14.56 -2.40
N MET A 131 -24.30 -14.89 -2.41
CA MET A 131 -23.84 -16.29 -2.48
C MET A 131 -24.08 -17.08 -1.18
N LYS A 132 -24.05 -16.43 -0.02
CA LYS A 132 -24.37 -17.09 1.25
C LYS A 132 -25.78 -17.66 1.31
N THR A 133 -26.75 -17.00 0.71
CA THR A 133 -28.14 -17.45 0.70
C THR A 133 -28.31 -18.81 0.03
N PRO A 134 -27.90 -19.04 -1.24
CA PRO A 134 -28.03 -20.36 -1.86
C PRO A 134 -27.14 -21.42 -1.17
N VAL A 135 -25.99 -21.05 -0.62
CA VAL A 135 -25.14 -21.96 0.16
C VAL A 135 -25.88 -22.43 1.42
N SER A 136 -26.54 -21.52 2.14
CA SER A 136 -27.35 -21.87 3.31
C SER A 136 -28.54 -22.79 2.96
N VAL A 137 -29.18 -22.55 1.83
CA VAL A 137 -30.28 -23.42 1.33
C VAL A 137 -29.74 -24.82 1.01
N LEU A 138 -28.59 -24.91 0.33
CA LEU A 138 -27.95 -26.21 0.05
C LEU A 138 -27.58 -26.95 1.33
N LYS A 139 -27.09 -26.27 2.37
CA LYS A 139 -26.85 -26.83 3.68
C LYS A 139 -28.10 -27.44 4.30
N LEU A 140 -29.21 -26.70 4.31
CA LEU A 140 -30.49 -27.20 4.83
C LEU A 140 -31.02 -28.44 4.09
N ILE A 141 -30.79 -28.52 2.77
CA ILE A 141 -31.14 -29.68 1.95
C ILE A 141 -30.27 -30.87 2.36
N LEU A 142 -28.97 -30.66 2.59
CA LEU A 142 -28.04 -31.72 3.00
C LEU A 142 -28.33 -32.26 4.40
N GLU A 143 -28.70 -31.39 5.35
CA GLU A 143 -29.07 -31.82 6.70
C GLU A 143 -30.23 -32.82 6.73
N LYS A 144 -31.16 -32.73 5.74
CA LYS A 144 -32.28 -33.67 5.58
C LYS A 144 -31.88 -35.03 4.99
N HIS A 145 -30.69 -35.13 4.38
CA HIS A 145 -30.23 -36.32 3.66
C HIS A 145 -28.84 -36.80 4.14
N SER A 146 -28.49 -36.54 5.41
CA SER A 146 -27.14 -36.66 5.97
C SER A 146 -26.58 -38.11 6.06
N GLU A 147 -27.37 -39.14 5.83
CA GLU A 147 -26.96 -40.53 6.00
C GLU A 147 -26.33 -41.16 4.74
N GLU A 148 -26.47 -40.56 3.55
CA GLU A 148 -25.92 -41.10 2.31
C GLU A 148 -24.48 -40.58 2.04
N GLY A 149 -23.55 -41.48 1.68
CA GLY A 149 -22.13 -41.18 1.54
C GLY A 149 -21.78 -40.08 0.50
N GLU A 150 -22.60 -39.90 -0.55
CA GLU A 150 -22.44 -38.84 -1.53
C GLU A 150 -22.80 -37.47 -0.97
N TYR A 151 -23.86 -37.37 -0.16
CA TYR A 151 -24.26 -36.12 0.50
C TYR A 151 -23.20 -35.59 1.47
N LYS A 152 -22.43 -36.47 2.13
CA LYS A 152 -21.29 -36.08 2.96
C LYS A 152 -20.17 -35.39 2.14
N LYS A 153 -19.94 -35.82 0.90
CA LYS A 153 -18.94 -35.18 0.04
C LYS A 153 -19.41 -33.80 -0.42
N ILE A 154 -20.69 -33.67 -0.79
CA ILE A 154 -21.31 -32.41 -1.17
C ILE A 154 -21.29 -31.44 0.02
N GLY A 155 -21.59 -31.90 1.22
CA GLY A 155 -21.55 -31.11 2.46
C GLY A 155 -20.18 -30.49 2.73
N ARG A 156 -19.11 -31.26 2.55
CA ARG A 156 -17.75 -30.78 2.69
C ARG A 156 -17.45 -29.64 1.70
N ASN A 157 -17.81 -29.82 0.43
CA ASN A 157 -17.60 -28.77 -0.59
C ASN A 157 -18.39 -27.50 -0.31
N ILE A 158 -19.61 -27.61 0.21
CA ILE A 158 -20.43 -26.45 0.58
C ILE A 158 -19.82 -25.71 1.78
N ASN A 159 -19.31 -26.44 2.78
CA ASN A 159 -18.62 -25.82 3.92
C ASN A 159 -17.34 -25.11 3.48
N ALA A 160 -16.56 -25.69 2.57
CA ALA A 160 -15.38 -25.06 1.98
C ALA A 160 -15.74 -23.78 1.20
N LEU A 161 -16.83 -23.79 0.45
CA LEU A 161 -17.31 -22.64 -0.30
C LEU A 161 -17.76 -21.51 0.65
N GLU A 162 -18.48 -21.82 1.71
CA GLU A 162 -18.86 -20.84 2.74
C GLU A 162 -17.64 -20.25 3.45
N TYR A 163 -16.65 -21.09 3.79
CA TYR A 163 -15.39 -20.65 4.36
C TYR A 163 -14.66 -19.65 3.44
N ASN A 164 -14.52 -19.99 2.15
CA ASN A 164 -13.86 -19.12 1.17
C ASN A 164 -14.60 -17.79 0.97
N LEU A 165 -15.93 -17.80 0.98
CA LEU A 165 -16.74 -16.58 0.92
C LEU A 165 -16.52 -15.69 2.15
N ASN A 166 -16.43 -16.29 3.35
CA ASN A 166 -16.13 -15.55 4.57
C ASN A 166 -14.72 -14.97 4.56
N GLN A 167 -13.72 -15.73 4.11
CA GLN A 167 -12.35 -15.21 3.96
C GLN A 167 -12.28 -14.01 2.99
N MET A 168 -13.02 -14.07 1.90
CA MET A 168 -13.09 -12.95 0.97
C MET A 168 -13.66 -11.69 1.62
N LEU A 169 -14.71 -11.82 2.43
CA LEU A 169 -15.25 -10.72 3.23
C LEU A 169 -14.21 -10.16 4.22
N ASP A 170 -13.44 -11.03 4.87
CA ASP A 170 -12.42 -10.60 5.83
C ASP A 170 -11.31 -9.79 5.16
N VAL A 171 -10.86 -10.15 3.95
CA VAL A 171 -9.92 -9.33 3.17
C VAL A 171 -10.47 -7.92 2.90
N TYR A 172 -11.73 -7.82 2.51
CA TYR A 172 -12.35 -6.51 2.26
C TYR A 172 -12.56 -5.68 3.54
N ARG A 173 -12.80 -6.34 4.69
CA ARG A 173 -12.89 -5.68 6.00
C ARG A 173 -11.55 -5.11 6.45
N LEU A 174 -10.42 -5.70 6.05
CA LEU A 174 -9.09 -5.19 6.40
C LEU A 174 -8.87 -3.72 5.98
N GLU A 175 -9.50 -3.27 4.92
CA GLU A 175 -9.39 -1.86 4.50
C GLU A 175 -10.15 -0.90 5.44
N GLU A 176 -11.12 -1.38 6.22
CA GLU A 176 -11.88 -0.59 7.21
C GLU A 176 -11.18 -0.51 8.56
N PHE A 177 -10.15 -1.32 8.77
CA PHE A 177 -9.40 -1.42 10.02
C PHE A 177 -9.07 -0.06 10.65
N LYS A 178 -8.61 0.91 9.85
CA LYS A 178 -8.22 2.24 10.32
C LYS A 178 -9.34 3.02 11.02
N ASN A 179 -10.59 2.70 10.72
CA ASN A 179 -11.75 3.41 11.24
C ASN A 179 -12.39 2.71 12.46
N ASP A 180 -12.03 1.47 12.74
CA ASP A 180 -12.72 0.58 13.69
C ASP A 180 -11.79 0.03 14.79
N PHE A 181 -10.53 0.49 14.83
CA PHE A 181 -9.52 0.01 15.79
C PHE A 181 -9.78 0.55 17.20
N VAL A 182 -9.94 -0.36 18.17
CA VAL A 182 -10.10 -0.06 19.59
C VAL A 182 -9.02 -0.77 20.40
N SER A 183 -8.05 -0.03 20.94
CA SER A 183 -7.04 -0.62 21.82
C SER A 183 -7.61 -0.85 23.22
N GLU A 184 -7.62 -2.09 23.66
CA GLU A 184 -8.09 -2.50 24.99
C GLU A 184 -7.14 -3.51 25.64
N LYS A 185 -7.28 -3.71 26.95
CA LYS A 185 -6.56 -4.77 27.68
C LYS A 185 -7.21 -6.12 27.39
N VAL A 186 -6.51 -6.99 26.65
CA VAL A 186 -7.01 -8.29 26.21
C VAL A 186 -6.31 -9.41 26.98
N MET A 187 -7.08 -10.25 27.70
CA MET A 187 -6.57 -11.47 28.34
C MET A 187 -6.43 -12.56 27.28
N LEU A 188 -5.21 -12.95 26.93
CA LEU A 188 -4.94 -13.88 25.83
C LEU A 188 -5.57 -15.25 26.03
N LYS A 189 -5.56 -15.77 27.27
CA LYS A 189 -6.18 -17.05 27.59
C LYS A 189 -7.66 -17.09 27.22
N ASN A 190 -8.41 -16.04 27.53
CA ASN A 190 -9.85 -15.96 27.25
C ASN A 190 -10.12 -15.96 25.75
N VAL A 191 -9.43 -15.12 25.02
CA VAL A 191 -9.58 -14.99 23.55
C VAL A 191 -9.21 -16.30 22.84
N CYS A 192 -8.10 -16.92 23.23
CA CYS A 192 -7.68 -18.21 22.65
C CYS A 192 -8.67 -19.34 22.97
N LYS A 193 -9.17 -19.40 24.21
CA LYS A 193 -10.19 -20.35 24.63
C LYS A 193 -11.49 -20.18 23.84
N ASP A 194 -11.94 -18.96 23.65
CA ASP A 194 -13.13 -18.65 22.82
C ASP A 194 -12.94 -19.13 21.36
N CYS A 195 -11.78 -18.90 20.77
CA CYS A 195 -11.47 -19.35 19.41
C CYS A 195 -11.43 -20.89 19.30
N ILE A 196 -10.80 -21.57 20.27
CA ILE A 196 -10.76 -23.05 20.32
C ILE A 196 -12.18 -23.60 20.45
N ASN A 197 -12.99 -23.02 21.34
CA ASN A 197 -14.39 -23.45 21.54
C ASN A 197 -15.24 -23.22 20.28
N GLY A 198 -15.02 -22.10 19.56
CA GLY A 198 -15.69 -21.80 18.29
C GLY A 198 -15.35 -22.78 17.17
N LEU A 199 -14.18 -23.43 17.25
CA LEU A 199 -13.71 -24.43 16.29
C LEU A 199 -13.84 -25.88 16.78
N LYS A 200 -14.58 -26.12 17.90
CA LYS A 200 -14.71 -27.45 18.55
C LYS A 200 -15.13 -28.55 17.57
N ASP A 201 -16.16 -28.30 16.77
CA ASP A 201 -16.67 -29.29 15.81
C ASP A 201 -15.65 -29.58 14.71
N TYR A 202 -14.84 -28.58 14.33
CA TYR A 202 -13.78 -28.77 13.35
C TYR A 202 -12.62 -29.58 13.90
N PHE A 203 -12.20 -29.37 15.17
CA PHE A 203 -11.22 -30.19 15.87
C PHE A 203 -11.69 -31.66 16.00
N ILE A 204 -12.95 -31.86 16.37
CA ILE A 204 -13.52 -33.22 16.51
C ILE A 204 -13.59 -33.92 15.15
N ALA A 205 -14.09 -33.25 14.11
CA ALA A 205 -14.22 -33.82 12.77
C ALA A 205 -12.87 -34.21 12.15
N SER A 206 -11.81 -33.45 12.47
CA SER A 206 -10.44 -33.69 12.01
C SER A 206 -9.64 -34.59 12.96
N GLN A 207 -10.21 -35.02 14.10
CA GLN A 207 -9.54 -35.82 15.14
C GLN A 207 -8.23 -35.18 15.64
N ILE A 208 -8.21 -33.85 15.83
CA ILE A 208 -7.06 -33.10 16.30
C ILE A 208 -7.31 -32.58 17.71
N TYR A 209 -6.28 -32.62 18.57
CA TYR A 209 -6.41 -32.31 19.99
C TYR A 209 -5.86 -30.90 20.30
N PRO A 210 -6.74 -29.93 20.65
CA PRO A 210 -6.27 -28.60 21.03
C PRO A 210 -5.65 -28.62 22.43
N LYS A 211 -4.49 -27.98 22.60
CA LYS A 211 -3.84 -27.76 23.90
C LYS A 211 -3.70 -26.26 24.13
N LEU A 212 -4.05 -25.78 25.33
CA LEU A 212 -3.93 -24.37 25.72
C LEU A 212 -2.94 -24.25 26.88
N ASP A 213 -1.80 -23.63 26.60
CA ASP A 213 -0.67 -23.44 27.53
C ASP A 213 -0.45 -21.91 27.70
N ILE A 214 -1.36 -21.27 28.43
CA ILE A 214 -1.37 -19.83 28.70
C ILE A 214 -1.73 -19.55 30.15
N ASP A 215 -0.89 -18.81 30.86
CA ASP A 215 -1.17 -18.39 32.23
C ASP A 215 -2.29 -17.36 32.30
N ASP A 216 -3.02 -17.32 33.41
CA ASP A 216 -4.21 -16.47 33.57
C ASP A 216 -3.90 -14.97 33.62
N ASP A 217 -2.67 -14.58 33.94
CA ASP A 217 -2.20 -13.20 34.09
C ASP A 217 -1.65 -12.58 32.81
N ILE A 218 -1.49 -13.35 31.72
CA ILE A 218 -0.95 -12.88 30.45
C ILE A 218 -1.97 -12.05 29.69
N TYR A 219 -1.69 -10.77 29.52
CA TYR A 219 -2.51 -9.86 28.74
C TYR A 219 -1.66 -9.01 27.79
N VAL A 220 -2.32 -8.44 26.77
CA VAL A 220 -1.74 -7.49 25.80
C VAL A 220 -2.67 -6.31 25.60
N TYR A 221 -2.14 -5.19 25.14
CA TYR A 221 -2.95 -4.07 24.64
C TYR A 221 -3.13 -4.22 23.14
N SER A 222 -4.35 -4.51 22.70
CA SER A 222 -4.67 -4.77 21.31
C SER A 222 -6.19 -4.68 21.09
N ASP A 223 -6.67 -5.00 19.89
CA ASP A 223 -8.08 -5.09 19.57
C ASP A 223 -8.53 -6.56 19.63
N SER A 224 -9.47 -6.86 20.52
CA SER A 224 -9.97 -8.23 20.75
C SER A 224 -10.62 -8.86 19.53
N LYS A 225 -11.37 -8.08 18.74
CA LYS A 225 -12.04 -8.52 17.51
C LYS A 225 -11.02 -8.98 16.46
N TRP A 226 -9.98 -8.18 16.25
CA TRP A 226 -8.94 -8.45 15.28
C TRP A 226 -7.99 -9.57 15.74
N LEU A 227 -7.70 -9.64 17.04
CA LEU A 227 -6.95 -10.77 17.61
C LEU A 227 -7.71 -12.10 17.45
N LYS A 228 -9.03 -12.11 17.68
CA LYS A 228 -9.86 -13.30 17.41
C LYS A 228 -9.76 -13.75 15.95
N LEU A 229 -9.77 -12.81 15.00
CA LEU A 229 -9.60 -13.13 13.58
C LEU A 229 -8.24 -13.78 13.30
N ILE A 230 -7.14 -13.20 13.80
CA ILE A 230 -5.79 -13.77 13.64
C ILE A 230 -5.73 -15.18 14.20
N ILE A 231 -6.13 -15.36 15.46
CA ILE A 231 -6.08 -16.67 16.16
C ILE A 231 -6.93 -17.70 15.42
N HIS A 232 -8.12 -17.32 14.99
CA HIS A 232 -9.00 -18.18 14.20
C HIS A 232 -8.33 -18.64 12.89
N GLN A 233 -7.69 -17.74 12.14
CA GLN A 233 -6.97 -18.08 10.91
C GLN A 233 -5.78 -19.02 11.18
N LEU A 234 -5.03 -18.79 12.26
CA LEU A 234 -3.90 -19.65 12.64
C LEU A 234 -4.39 -21.05 13.05
N LEU A 235 -5.45 -21.14 13.87
CA LEU A 235 -6.02 -22.41 14.29
C LEU A 235 -6.61 -23.21 13.13
N THR A 236 -7.34 -22.55 12.20
CA THR A 236 -7.90 -23.22 11.03
C THR A 236 -6.80 -23.74 10.11
N ASN A 237 -5.70 -23.01 9.95
CA ASN A 237 -4.54 -23.49 9.20
C ASN A 237 -3.90 -24.69 9.93
N ALA A 238 -3.66 -24.60 11.23
CA ALA A 238 -3.09 -25.70 12.01
C ALA A 238 -3.92 -26.97 11.91
N ILE A 239 -5.26 -26.89 12.04
CA ILE A 239 -6.16 -28.05 11.88
C ILE A 239 -6.06 -28.62 10.45
N LYS A 240 -6.07 -27.75 9.44
CA LYS A 240 -6.11 -28.14 8.04
C LYS A 240 -4.86 -28.90 7.59
N TYR A 241 -3.70 -28.55 8.13
CA TYR A 241 -2.41 -29.09 7.72
C TYR A 241 -1.85 -30.14 8.69
N SER A 242 -2.60 -30.49 9.74
CA SER A 242 -2.27 -31.59 10.66
C SER A 242 -2.98 -32.88 10.26
N ASP A 243 -2.37 -34.01 10.60
CA ASP A 243 -2.95 -35.34 10.43
C ASP A 243 -3.77 -35.76 11.65
N ASN A 244 -4.66 -36.73 11.45
CA ASN A 244 -5.49 -37.29 12.52
C ASN A 244 -4.65 -37.81 13.68
N GLY A 245 -5.04 -37.48 14.89
CA GLY A 245 -4.35 -37.90 16.14
C GLY A 245 -3.29 -36.94 16.62
N GLN A 246 -2.94 -35.91 15.82
CA GLN A 246 -1.97 -34.89 16.21
C GLN A 246 -2.57 -33.82 17.13
N SER A 247 -1.71 -32.96 17.68
CA SER A 247 -2.12 -31.87 18.56
C SER A 247 -1.80 -30.50 17.98
N VAL A 248 -2.64 -29.50 18.28
CA VAL A 248 -2.42 -28.10 18.03
C VAL A 248 -2.30 -27.39 19.37
N THR A 249 -1.13 -26.83 19.66
CA THR A 249 -0.85 -26.13 20.91
C THR A 249 -0.87 -24.63 20.72
N VAL A 250 -1.69 -23.94 21.54
CA VAL A 250 -1.67 -22.48 21.65
C VAL A 250 -0.96 -22.12 22.95
N ARG A 251 0.17 -21.44 22.82
CA ARG A 251 1.02 -21.07 23.95
C ARG A 251 1.26 -19.59 23.99
N ALA A 252 1.17 -18.97 25.16
CA ALA A 252 1.64 -17.61 25.35
C ALA A 252 2.69 -17.56 26.47
N LYS A 253 3.77 -16.80 26.24
CA LYS A 253 4.82 -16.56 27.22
C LYS A 253 5.17 -15.09 27.29
N LYS A 254 5.53 -14.63 28.46
CA LYS A 254 6.12 -13.33 28.67
C LYS A 254 7.64 -13.49 28.70
N GLU A 255 8.33 -12.83 27.76
CA GLU A 255 9.78 -12.81 27.65
C GLU A 255 10.26 -11.36 27.78
N GLU A 256 10.94 -11.05 28.90
CA GLU A 256 11.37 -9.67 29.21
C GLU A 256 10.19 -8.67 29.16
N ASP A 257 10.20 -7.76 28.18
CA ASP A 257 9.17 -6.73 27.97
C ASP A 257 8.15 -7.11 26.87
N ARG A 258 8.20 -8.32 26.34
CA ARG A 258 7.35 -8.77 25.22
C ARG A 258 6.48 -9.95 25.63
N VAL A 259 5.31 -10.01 25.00
CA VAL A 259 4.45 -11.18 25.07
C VAL A 259 4.47 -11.88 23.72
N ILE A 260 4.70 -13.18 23.70
CA ILE A 260 4.74 -14.00 22.49
C ILE A 260 3.60 -15.01 22.55
N LEU A 261 2.68 -14.92 21.58
CA LEU A 261 1.63 -15.91 21.35
C LEU A 261 2.07 -16.83 20.20
N SER A 262 2.11 -18.14 20.44
CA SER A 262 2.53 -19.15 19.47
C SER A 262 1.37 -20.13 19.21
N VAL A 263 1.09 -20.38 17.94
CA VAL A 263 0.25 -21.50 17.50
C VAL A 263 1.17 -22.53 16.86
N ILE A 264 1.19 -23.73 17.41
CA ILE A 264 2.12 -24.80 17.09
C ILE A 264 1.32 -26.01 16.61
N ASP A 265 1.58 -26.48 15.42
CA ASP A 265 1.04 -27.73 14.86
C ASP A 265 2.17 -28.76 14.65
N GLU A 266 1.78 -30.03 14.61
CA GLU A 266 2.64 -31.19 14.33
C GLU A 266 2.44 -31.68 12.88
N GLY A 267 1.93 -30.83 11.99
CA GLY A 267 1.49 -31.19 10.64
C GLY A 267 2.60 -31.37 9.62
N ILE A 268 2.23 -31.27 8.35
CA ILE A 268 3.12 -31.56 7.20
C ILE A 268 4.30 -30.58 7.06
N GLY A 269 4.26 -29.44 7.74
CA GLY A 269 5.27 -28.38 7.63
C GLY A 269 5.32 -27.67 6.26
N ILE A 270 6.20 -26.70 6.16
CA ILE A 270 6.36 -25.79 5.01
C ILE A 270 7.79 -25.91 4.47
N GLU A 271 7.95 -26.02 3.15
CA GLU A 271 9.28 -25.99 2.52
C GLU A 271 9.95 -24.61 2.72
N ASN A 272 11.26 -24.58 2.96
CA ASN A 272 12.01 -23.34 3.18
C ASN A 272 11.89 -22.36 2.00
N ALA A 273 11.73 -22.88 0.78
CA ALA A 273 11.53 -22.06 -0.43
C ALA A 273 10.20 -21.29 -0.39
N ASP A 274 9.18 -21.87 0.25
CA ASP A 274 7.83 -21.28 0.35
C ASP A 274 7.71 -20.27 1.50
N LEU A 275 8.51 -20.38 2.57
CA LEU A 275 8.40 -19.54 3.78
C LEU A 275 8.40 -18.03 3.52
N ARG A 276 9.08 -17.58 2.48
CA ARG A 276 9.11 -16.16 2.10
C ARG A 276 7.81 -15.67 1.51
N ASN A 277 7.04 -16.55 0.90
CA ASN A 277 5.86 -16.21 0.09
C ASN A 277 4.54 -16.59 0.75
N ILE A 278 4.54 -17.35 1.86
CA ILE A 278 3.30 -17.84 2.51
C ILE A 278 2.35 -16.73 2.98
N PHE A 279 2.86 -15.50 3.10
CA PHE A 279 2.09 -14.31 3.47
C PHE A 279 1.58 -13.51 2.27
N GLU A 280 1.93 -13.91 1.04
CA GLU A 280 1.44 -13.24 -0.17
C GLU A 280 -0.01 -13.67 -0.46
N LEU A 281 -0.81 -12.72 -0.96
CA LEU A 281 -2.22 -12.96 -1.28
C LEU A 281 -2.35 -14.04 -2.37
N PHE A 282 -3.21 -15.04 -2.14
CA PHE A 282 -3.45 -16.19 -3.03
C PHE A 282 -2.25 -17.13 -3.20
N TYR A 283 -1.19 -16.97 -2.41
CA TYR A 283 -0.09 -17.90 -2.45
C TYR A 283 -0.44 -19.22 -1.76
N ILE A 284 -0.23 -20.31 -2.47
CA ILE A 284 -0.41 -21.68 -1.97
C ILE A 284 0.92 -22.42 -2.17
N GLY A 285 1.58 -22.79 -1.08
CA GLY A 285 2.82 -23.55 -1.10
C GLY A 285 2.61 -24.93 -1.74
N LYS A 286 3.71 -25.57 -2.10
CA LYS A 286 3.71 -26.86 -2.82
C LYS A 286 2.90 -27.94 -2.10
N ASN A 287 3.07 -28.05 -0.77
CA ASN A 287 2.32 -28.99 0.06
C ASN A 287 0.82 -28.65 0.21
N GLY A 288 0.46 -27.36 0.06
CA GLY A 288 -0.93 -26.90 0.12
C GLY A 288 -1.74 -27.12 -1.16
N ARG A 289 -1.09 -27.30 -2.32
CA ARG A 289 -1.76 -27.50 -3.63
C ARG A 289 -2.54 -28.83 -3.70
N ASN A 290 -2.16 -29.81 -2.89
CA ASN A 290 -2.85 -31.09 -2.80
C ASN A 290 -4.16 -31.01 -1.99
N ASN A 291 -4.38 -29.91 -1.27
CA ASN A 291 -5.62 -29.65 -0.52
C ASN A 291 -6.50 -28.67 -1.31
N ALA A 292 -7.57 -29.18 -1.92
CA ALA A 292 -8.51 -28.40 -2.76
C ALA A 292 -9.13 -27.17 -2.03
N ASP A 293 -9.08 -27.15 -0.70
CA ASP A 293 -9.68 -26.11 0.14
C ASP A 293 -8.74 -24.95 0.48
N SER A 294 -7.54 -24.87 -0.14
CA SER A 294 -6.56 -23.83 0.16
C SER A 294 -6.81 -22.58 -0.68
N SER A 295 -7.20 -21.47 -0.04
CA SER A 295 -7.44 -20.17 -0.71
C SER A 295 -6.20 -19.27 -0.83
N GLY A 296 -5.14 -19.53 -0.03
CA GLY A 296 -3.97 -18.65 0.06
C GLY A 296 -4.26 -17.28 0.69
N ILE A 297 -5.38 -17.13 1.40
CA ILE A 297 -5.82 -15.85 2.00
C ILE A 297 -5.50 -15.77 3.50
N GLY A 298 -5.57 -16.90 4.23
CA GLY A 298 -5.52 -16.91 5.69
C GLY A 298 -4.27 -16.27 6.29
N LEU A 299 -3.07 -16.68 5.87
CA LEU A 299 -1.80 -16.11 6.38
C LEU A 299 -1.58 -14.66 5.91
N TYR A 300 -2.08 -14.30 4.73
CA TYR A 300 -2.09 -12.90 4.30
C TYR A 300 -2.88 -12.01 5.28
N ILE A 301 -4.09 -12.45 5.68
CA ILE A 301 -4.90 -11.75 6.69
C ILE A 301 -4.13 -11.63 8.00
N VAL A 302 -3.52 -12.73 8.49
CA VAL A 302 -2.71 -12.74 9.71
C VAL A 302 -1.65 -11.66 9.65
N LYS A 303 -0.81 -11.65 8.61
CA LYS A 303 0.28 -10.67 8.47
C LYS A 303 -0.24 -9.24 8.41
N ARG A 304 -1.25 -8.97 7.58
CA ARG A 304 -1.80 -7.61 7.42
C ARG A 304 -2.43 -7.08 8.70
N VAL A 305 -3.21 -7.90 9.41
CA VAL A 305 -3.82 -7.49 10.69
C VAL A 305 -2.74 -7.28 11.75
N THR A 306 -1.77 -8.18 11.85
CA THR A 306 -0.67 -8.07 12.82
C THR A 306 0.13 -6.78 12.60
N GLU A 307 0.47 -6.46 11.34
CA GLU A 307 1.13 -5.19 10.98
C GLU A 307 0.28 -3.96 11.34
N TYR A 308 -1.03 -3.99 11.08
CA TYR A 308 -1.93 -2.90 11.45
C TYR A 308 -2.07 -2.69 12.96
N LEU A 309 -2.00 -3.78 13.74
CA LEU A 309 -2.01 -3.73 15.21
C LEU A 309 -0.65 -3.28 15.80
N GLY A 310 0.38 -3.10 14.97
CA GLY A 310 1.73 -2.75 15.42
C GLY A 310 2.51 -3.91 16.02
N HIS A 311 2.06 -5.15 15.79
CA HIS A 311 2.69 -6.39 16.27
C HIS A 311 3.55 -7.02 15.17
N LYS A 312 4.35 -8.03 15.52
CA LYS A 312 5.22 -8.74 14.58
C LYS A 312 4.80 -10.21 14.44
N THR A 313 4.86 -10.74 13.21
CA THR A 313 4.62 -12.16 12.93
C THR A 313 5.92 -12.86 12.55
N GLU A 314 6.18 -14.02 13.15
CA GLU A 314 7.30 -14.90 12.80
C GLU A 314 6.80 -16.31 12.55
N VAL A 315 7.46 -17.04 11.65
CA VAL A 315 7.15 -18.42 11.30
C VAL A 315 8.41 -19.26 11.32
N GLU A 316 8.31 -20.42 11.97
CA GLU A 316 9.30 -21.49 11.90
C GLU A 316 8.58 -22.76 11.46
N SER A 317 9.12 -23.46 10.50
CA SER A 317 8.53 -24.71 9.99
C SER A 317 9.59 -25.65 9.45
N GLU A 318 9.37 -26.94 9.66
CA GLU A 318 10.18 -28.01 9.09
C GLU A 318 9.26 -29.08 8.52
N VAL A 319 9.52 -29.51 7.28
CA VAL A 319 8.72 -30.51 6.59
C VAL A 319 8.69 -31.82 7.39
N GLY A 320 7.48 -32.30 7.67
CA GLY A 320 7.23 -33.51 8.47
C GLY A 320 7.34 -33.34 9.99
N LYS A 321 7.62 -32.12 10.49
CA LYS A 321 7.64 -31.82 11.94
C LYS A 321 6.57 -30.85 12.39
N GLY A 322 6.03 -30.06 11.44
CA GLY A 322 4.98 -29.08 11.69
C GLY A 322 5.42 -27.64 11.55
N THR A 323 4.54 -26.73 12.00
CA THR A 323 4.73 -25.29 11.88
C THR A 323 4.46 -24.58 13.20
N THR A 324 5.25 -23.56 13.49
CA THR A 324 5.03 -22.63 14.59
C THR A 324 4.89 -21.22 14.05
N VAL A 325 3.73 -20.62 14.27
CA VAL A 325 3.51 -19.21 13.95
C VAL A 325 3.46 -18.41 15.25
N ARG A 326 4.28 -17.35 15.34
CA ARG A 326 4.38 -16.48 16.52
C ARG A 326 3.85 -15.09 16.21
N ILE A 327 3.11 -14.54 17.17
CA ILE A 327 2.74 -13.12 17.20
C ILE A 327 3.45 -12.52 18.41
N ILE A 328 4.23 -11.48 18.17
CA ILE A 328 5.04 -10.76 19.16
C ILE A 328 4.37 -9.40 19.40
N PHE A 329 3.97 -9.16 20.64
CA PHE A 329 3.28 -7.95 21.10
C PHE A 329 4.24 -6.96 21.73
#